data_590236e7d51a81434433039a3dcec316
#
_entry.id   590236e7d51a81434433039a3dcec316
#
_cell.length_a   1.000
_cell.length_b   1.000
_cell.length_c   1.000
_cell.angle_alpha   90.00
_cell.angle_beta   90.00
_cell.angle_gamma   90.00
#
_symmetry.space_group_name_H-M   'P 1'
#
loop_
_entity.id
_entity.type
_entity.pdbx_description
1 polymer ?
#
loop_
_entity_poly.entity_id
_entity_poly.type
_entity_poly.pdbx_seq_one_letter_code
_entity_poly.pdbx_strand_id
1 'polypeptide(L)'
;MTLRLRPYKPMDTRHIVTWVNDHDTFSAWCADYLDWPLTEASLEAFCHAFDGQEDRWLMTALDERGVPVGFLMMSQADYAGNRIHLGLIIVDSSRRGQGLGTALLRLVLDYARDILGMQRVTLRVFDHNTAARACYRKVGFREVSLEKESFPHGEVNWDCWNMEALL
;
A
#
# COMPACT_ATOMS: atom_id res chain seq x y z
N MET A 1 15.59 -7.84 9.78
CA MET A 1 14.69 -8.38 8.73
C MET A 1 15.08 -7.69 7.43
N THR A 2 15.60 -8.44 6.51
CA THR A 2 15.99 -7.93 5.18
C THR A 2 14.88 -8.26 4.19
N LEU A 3 14.32 -7.23 3.55
CA LEU A 3 13.32 -7.37 2.50
C LEU A 3 13.95 -7.05 1.14
N ARG A 4 13.37 -7.61 0.08
CA ARG A 4 13.68 -7.29 -1.30
C ARG A 4 12.41 -6.85 -2.02
N LEU A 5 12.47 -5.77 -2.80
CA LEU A 5 11.36 -5.25 -3.57
C LEU A 5 11.52 -5.65 -5.04
N ARG A 6 10.45 -6.10 -5.66
CA ARG A 6 10.38 -6.36 -7.10
C ARG A 6 9.00 -6.03 -7.65
N PRO A 7 8.85 -5.88 -8.98
CA PRO A 7 7.52 -5.84 -9.58
C PRO A 7 6.67 -7.04 -9.20
N TYR A 8 5.37 -6.80 -8.99
CA TYR A 8 4.38 -7.84 -8.77
C TYR A 8 4.40 -8.88 -9.90
N LYS A 9 4.10 -10.12 -9.56
CA LYS A 9 3.87 -11.22 -10.52
C LYS A 9 2.56 -11.92 -10.18
N PRO A 10 1.82 -12.44 -11.16
CA PRO A 10 0.54 -13.13 -10.92
C PRO A 10 0.61 -14.23 -9.86
N MET A 11 1.72 -14.94 -9.78
CA MET A 11 1.93 -15.98 -8.75
C MET A 11 1.94 -15.46 -7.30
N ASP A 12 2.06 -14.15 -7.09
CA ASP A 12 2.05 -13.55 -5.75
C ASP A 12 0.63 -13.46 -5.18
N THR A 13 -0.38 -13.43 -6.05
CA THR A 13 -1.79 -13.28 -5.71
C THR A 13 -2.25 -14.26 -4.65
N ARG A 14 -1.86 -15.53 -4.76
CA ARG A 14 -2.19 -16.58 -3.79
C ARG A 14 -1.74 -16.27 -2.35
N HIS A 15 -0.70 -15.45 -2.19
CA HIS A 15 -0.25 -15.00 -0.88
C HIS A 15 -1.07 -13.78 -0.42
N ILE A 16 -1.25 -12.80 -1.31
CA ILE A 16 -1.91 -11.53 -0.99
C ILE A 16 -3.36 -11.75 -0.53
N VAL A 17 -4.11 -12.60 -1.21
CA VAL A 17 -5.51 -12.88 -0.84
C VAL A 17 -5.64 -13.48 0.56
N THR A 18 -4.62 -14.17 1.07
CA THR A 18 -4.65 -14.73 2.43
C THR A 18 -4.40 -13.69 3.53
N TRP A 19 -3.96 -12.47 3.18
CA TRP A 19 -3.69 -11.41 4.15
C TRP A 19 -4.92 -10.57 4.47
N VAL A 20 -5.99 -10.71 3.67
CA VAL A 20 -7.26 -9.99 3.81
C VAL A 20 -8.33 -10.95 4.31
N ASN A 21 -8.60 -10.94 5.61
CA ASN A 21 -9.40 -11.97 6.27
C ASN A 21 -10.84 -11.54 6.58
N ASP A 22 -11.17 -10.25 6.44
CA ASP A 22 -12.49 -9.70 6.75
C ASP A 22 -12.79 -8.46 5.88
N HIS A 23 -14.06 -8.10 5.81
CA HIS A 23 -14.54 -7.01 4.96
C HIS A 23 -14.01 -5.63 5.40
N ASP A 24 -13.86 -5.39 6.71
CA ASP A 24 -13.33 -4.11 7.20
C ASP A 24 -11.85 -3.93 6.81
N THR A 25 -11.05 -4.99 6.95
CA THR A 25 -9.65 -5.01 6.47
C THR A 25 -9.59 -4.81 4.96
N PHE A 26 -10.48 -5.44 4.20
CA PHE A 26 -10.60 -5.29 2.76
C PHE A 26 -10.88 -3.84 2.36
N SER A 27 -11.94 -3.24 2.91
CA SER A 27 -12.31 -1.85 2.61
C SER A 27 -11.21 -0.87 3.05
N ALA A 28 -10.60 -1.09 4.22
CA ALA A 28 -9.50 -0.25 4.70
C ALA A 28 -8.23 -0.34 3.83
N TRP A 29 -8.01 -1.49 3.18
CA TRP A 29 -6.87 -1.71 2.29
C TRP A 29 -7.09 -1.14 0.89
N CYS A 30 -8.21 -1.47 0.26
CA CYS A 30 -8.41 -1.17 -1.15
C CYS A 30 -9.50 -0.13 -1.43
N ALA A 31 -10.12 0.47 -0.39
CA ALA A 31 -11.21 1.45 -0.54
C ALA A 31 -12.27 0.97 -1.55
N ASP A 32 -12.61 -0.31 -1.50
CA ASP A 32 -13.60 -0.99 -2.35
C ASP A 32 -13.35 -0.85 -3.87
N TYR A 33 -12.07 -0.67 -4.29
CA TYR A 33 -11.69 -0.74 -5.71
C TYR A 33 -11.82 -2.14 -6.30
N LEU A 34 -11.88 -3.18 -5.44
CA LEU A 34 -12.18 -4.56 -5.80
C LEU A 34 -13.53 -4.97 -5.22
N ASP A 35 -14.02 -6.14 -5.64
CA ASP A 35 -15.23 -6.73 -5.09
C ASP A 35 -14.91 -7.66 -3.91
N TRP A 36 -15.75 -7.65 -2.89
CA TRP A 36 -15.70 -8.60 -1.79
C TRP A 36 -16.62 -9.80 -2.06
N PRO A 37 -16.22 -11.04 -1.76
CA PRO A 37 -14.94 -11.45 -1.20
C PRO A 37 -13.79 -11.41 -2.20
N LEU A 38 -12.58 -11.06 -1.72
CA LEU A 38 -11.38 -11.04 -2.54
C LEU A 38 -11.02 -12.46 -3.00
N THR A 39 -10.81 -12.62 -4.30
CA THR A 39 -10.35 -13.89 -4.90
C THR A 39 -9.05 -13.70 -5.67
N GLU A 40 -8.32 -14.78 -5.92
CA GLU A 40 -7.12 -14.72 -6.77
C GLU A 40 -7.47 -14.15 -8.15
N ALA A 41 -8.55 -14.62 -8.76
CA ALA A 41 -8.97 -14.18 -10.09
C ALA A 41 -9.33 -12.68 -10.13
N SER A 42 -10.05 -12.16 -9.12
CA SER A 42 -10.40 -10.74 -9.07
C SER A 42 -9.18 -9.85 -8.84
N LEU A 43 -8.23 -10.27 -8.00
CA LEU A 43 -6.99 -9.54 -7.77
C LEU A 43 -6.07 -9.58 -8.99
N GLU A 44 -5.93 -10.72 -9.66
CA GLU A 44 -5.16 -10.83 -10.91
C GLU A 44 -5.72 -9.93 -12.01
N ALA A 45 -7.03 -9.94 -12.22
CA ALA A 45 -7.70 -9.08 -13.21
C ALA A 45 -7.47 -7.60 -12.89
N PHE A 46 -7.59 -7.21 -11.62
CA PHE A 46 -7.31 -5.86 -11.17
C PHE A 46 -5.85 -5.46 -11.43
N CYS A 47 -4.91 -6.31 -11.06
CA CYS A 47 -3.49 -6.04 -11.26
C CYS A 47 -3.13 -5.93 -12.75
N HIS A 48 -3.70 -6.80 -13.59
CA HIS A 48 -3.48 -6.80 -15.03
C HIS A 48 -3.97 -5.51 -15.72
N ALA A 49 -4.99 -4.84 -15.17
CA ALA A 49 -5.47 -3.57 -15.68
C ALA A 49 -4.43 -2.43 -15.60
N PHE A 50 -3.36 -2.60 -14.84
CA PHE A 50 -2.26 -1.64 -14.74
C PHE A 50 -1.06 -1.97 -15.64
N ASP A 51 -1.09 -3.07 -16.37
CA ASP A 51 -0.01 -3.43 -17.28
C ASP A 51 0.17 -2.36 -18.37
N GLY A 52 1.41 -1.93 -18.57
CA GLY A 52 1.75 -0.92 -19.56
C GLY A 52 1.41 0.52 -19.20
N GLN A 53 0.94 0.81 -17.99
CA GLN A 53 0.76 2.18 -17.53
C GLN A 53 2.11 2.80 -17.15
N GLU A 54 2.34 4.05 -17.57
CA GLU A 54 3.64 4.71 -17.40
C GLU A 54 3.82 5.36 -16.02
N ASP A 55 2.71 5.71 -15.35
CA ASP A 55 2.70 6.48 -14.11
C ASP A 55 2.41 5.63 -12.84
N ARG A 56 2.25 4.32 -13.02
CA ARG A 56 1.94 3.41 -11.91
C ARG A 56 2.39 1.99 -12.14
N TRP A 57 2.70 1.31 -11.05
CA TRP A 57 3.08 -0.10 -11.06
C TRP A 57 2.88 -0.73 -9.67
N LEU A 58 2.77 -2.04 -9.70
CA LEU A 58 2.56 -2.85 -8.51
C LEU A 58 3.86 -3.51 -8.08
N MET A 59 4.10 -3.54 -6.77
CA MET A 59 5.33 -4.06 -6.19
C MET A 59 5.04 -5.10 -5.13
N THR A 60 5.86 -6.13 -5.08
CA THR A 60 5.84 -7.17 -4.05
C THR A 60 7.15 -7.14 -3.26
N ALA A 61 7.03 -7.14 -1.94
CA ALA A 61 8.17 -7.33 -1.06
C ALA A 61 8.31 -8.81 -0.70
N LEU A 62 9.54 -9.30 -0.80
CA LEU A 62 9.92 -10.67 -0.48
C LEU A 62 10.78 -10.69 0.77
N ASP A 63 10.63 -11.73 1.59
CA ASP A 63 11.55 -12.01 2.68
C ASP A 63 12.88 -12.63 2.18
N GLU A 64 13.75 -13.01 3.11
CA GLU A 64 15.07 -13.59 2.82
C GLU A 64 14.98 -14.91 2.05
N ARG A 65 13.86 -15.63 2.17
CA ARG A 65 13.57 -16.90 1.48
C ARG A 65 12.94 -16.68 0.09
N GLY A 66 12.62 -15.43 -0.28
CA GLY A 66 11.94 -15.11 -1.52
C GLY A 66 10.42 -15.30 -1.46
N VAL A 67 9.85 -15.41 -0.25
CA VAL A 67 8.40 -15.52 -0.06
C VAL A 67 7.77 -14.13 -0.03
N PRO A 68 6.65 -13.90 -0.76
CA PRO A 68 5.89 -12.66 -0.68
C PRO A 68 5.39 -12.39 0.74
N VAL A 69 5.66 -11.19 1.24
CA VAL A 69 5.29 -10.76 2.61
C VAL A 69 4.71 -9.35 2.65
N GLY A 70 4.70 -8.65 1.54
CA GLY A 70 4.11 -7.32 1.41
C GLY A 70 3.78 -6.99 -0.04
N PHE A 71 2.79 -6.13 -0.24
CA PHE A 71 2.32 -5.68 -1.54
C PHE A 71 1.92 -4.22 -1.46
N LEU A 72 2.14 -3.48 -2.53
CA LEU A 72 1.71 -2.08 -2.65
C LEU A 72 1.62 -1.65 -4.12
N MET A 73 0.92 -0.55 -4.33
CA MET A 73 0.91 0.18 -5.59
C MET A 73 1.72 1.48 -5.44
N MET A 74 2.57 1.76 -6.39
CA MET A 74 3.15 3.07 -6.65
C MET A 74 2.40 3.69 -7.83
N SER A 75 1.89 4.91 -7.70
CA SER A 75 1.04 5.53 -8.72
C SER A 75 1.22 7.04 -8.76
N GLN A 76 0.65 7.66 -9.79
CA GLN A 76 0.71 9.11 -9.98
C GLN A 76 2.15 9.63 -9.96
N ALA A 77 3.07 8.89 -10.59
CA ALA A 77 4.46 9.30 -10.69
C ALA A 77 4.57 10.59 -11.49
N ASP A 78 4.94 11.67 -10.83
CA ASP A 78 5.14 13.00 -11.40
C ASP A 78 6.63 13.34 -11.28
N TYR A 79 7.36 13.06 -12.34
CA TYR A 79 8.82 13.32 -12.39
C TYR A 79 9.15 14.81 -12.47
N ALA A 80 8.25 15.66 -12.96
CA ALA A 80 8.45 17.10 -12.96
C ALA A 80 8.28 17.71 -11.55
N GLY A 81 7.29 17.20 -10.80
CA GLY A 81 7.04 17.58 -9.41
C GLY A 81 7.80 16.74 -8.38
N ASN A 82 8.60 15.76 -8.81
CA ASN A 82 9.37 14.83 -7.95
C ASN A 82 8.52 14.18 -6.86
N ARG A 83 7.32 13.70 -7.22
CA ARG A 83 6.38 13.11 -6.26
C ARG A 83 5.77 11.81 -6.77
N ILE A 84 5.38 10.95 -5.83
CA ILE A 84 4.71 9.69 -6.09
C ILE A 84 3.69 9.39 -4.99
N HIS A 85 2.63 8.66 -5.34
CA HIS A 85 1.60 8.23 -4.40
C HIS A 85 1.72 6.73 -4.13
N LEU A 86 1.59 6.34 -2.85
CA LEU A 86 1.52 4.93 -2.44
C LEU A 86 0.07 4.56 -2.11
N GLY A 87 -0.37 3.43 -2.62
CA GLY A 87 -1.68 2.86 -2.34
C GLY A 87 -1.62 1.34 -2.16
N LEU A 88 -2.74 0.74 -1.80
CA LEU A 88 -2.88 -0.71 -1.65
C LEU A 88 -1.80 -1.36 -0.78
N ILE A 89 -1.34 -0.65 0.25
CA ILE A 89 -0.26 -1.13 1.12
C ILE A 89 -0.80 -2.20 2.06
N ILE A 90 -0.29 -3.42 1.93
CA ILE A 90 -0.63 -4.52 2.82
C ILE A 90 0.59 -5.40 3.10
N VAL A 91 0.63 -5.99 4.26
CA VAL A 91 1.63 -6.97 4.67
C VAL A 91 0.98 -8.25 5.14
N ASP A 92 1.73 -9.34 5.13
CA ASP A 92 1.30 -10.64 5.64
C ASP A 92 0.72 -10.50 7.05
N SER A 93 -0.59 -10.74 7.16
CA SER A 93 -1.35 -10.57 8.40
C SER A 93 -0.90 -11.53 9.52
N SER A 94 -0.35 -12.69 9.15
CA SER A 94 0.19 -13.67 10.11
C SER A 94 1.49 -13.18 10.78
N ARG A 95 2.14 -12.18 10.21
CA ARG A 95 3.43 -11.61 10.67
C ARG A 95 3.29 -10.18 11.22
N ARG A 96 2.07 -9.77 11.59
CA ARG A 96 1.82 -8.45 12.21
C ARG A 96 2.58 -8.31 13.53
N GLY A 97 2.89 -7.07 13.92
CA GLY A 97 3.64 -6.78 15.16
C GLY A 97 5.15 -7.05 15.09
N GLN A 98 5.66 -7.64 14.00
CA GLN A 98 7.07 -7.96 13.82
C GLN A 98 7.88 -6.87 13.09
N GLY A 99 7.29 -5.69 12.89
CA GLY A 99 7.95 -4.56 12.21
C GLY A 99 7.95 -4.65 10.67
N LEU A 100 7.24 -5.63 10.10
CA LEU A 100 7.21 -5.90 8.65
C LEU A 100 6.73 -4.67 7.85
N GLY A 101 5.65 -4.01 8.29
CA GLY A 101 5.14 -2.80 7.62
C GLY A 101 6.15 -1.65 7.64
N THR A 102 6.84 -1.45 8.77
CA THR A 102 7.91 -0.44 8.87
C THR A 102 9.08 -0.76 7.94
N ALA A 103 9.49 -2.04 7.86
CA ALA A 103 10.57 -2.46 6.97
C ALA A 103 10.20 -2.30 5.50
N LEU A 104 8.97 -2.67 5.13
CA LEU A 104 8.44 -2.46 3.78
C LEU A 104 8.45 -0.98 3.39
N LEU A 105 7.90 -0.11 4.25
CA LEU A 105 7.81 1.32 3.96
C LEU A 105 9.18 1.97 3.81
N ARG A 106 10.16 1.63 4.68
CA ARG A 106 11.53 2.13 4.54
C ARG A 106 12.13 1.74 3.18
N LEU A 107 12.00 0.47 2.81
CA LEU A 107 12.49 -0.03 1.53
C LEU A 107 11.84 0.71 0.34
N VAL A 108 10.55 1.00 0.42
CA VAL A 108 9.80 1.73 -0.63
C VAL A 108 10.21 3.20 -0.69
N LEU A 109 10.42 3.85 0.46
CA LEU A 109 10.91 5.23 0.50
C LEU A 109 12.34 5.36 -0.05
N ASP A 110 13.21 4.41 0.29
CA ASP A 110 14.56 4.34 -0.28
C ASP A 110 14.51 4.11 -1.81
N TYR A 111 13.65 3.23 -2.28
CA TYR A 111 13.43 3.01 -3.72
C TYR A 111 12.91 4.28 -4.42
N ALA A 112 11.93 4.96 -3.83
CA ALA A 112 11.38 6.19 -4.38
C ALA A 112 12.45 7.29 -4.47
N ARG A 113 13.29 7.45 -3.44
CA ARG A 113 14.38 8.44 -3.42
C ARG A 113 15.52 8.08 -4.36
N ASP A 114 16.08 6.87 -4.22
CA ASP A 114 17.37 6.51 -4.79
C ASP A 114 17.26 5.99 -6.23
N ILE A 115 16.12 5.40 -6.60
CA ILE A 115 15.89 4.85 -7.93
C ILE A 115 15.01 5.76 -8.78
N LEU A 116 13.91 6.29 -8.20
CA LEU A 116 12.97 7.13 -8.96
C LEU A 116 13.29 8.62 -8.88
N GLY A 117 14.17 9.06 -7.97
CA GLY A 117 14.52 10.47 -7.79
C GLY A 117 13.41 11.31 -7.18
N MET A 118 12.46 10.68 -6.48
CA MET A 118 11.34 11.39 -5.86
C MET A 118 11.79 12.12 -4.60
N GLN A 119 11.21 13.28 -4.35
CA GLN A 119 11.44 14.08 -3.15
C GLN A 119 10.24 14.10 -2.21
N ARG A 120 9.08 13.66 -2.70
CA ARG A 120 7.83 13.63 -1.94
C ARG A 120 7.07 12.34 -2.21
N VAL A 121 6.65 11.70 -1.14
CA VAL A 121 5.79 10.52 -1.19
C VAL A 121 4.50 10.83 -0.45
N THR A 122 3.35 10.52 -1.05
CA THR A 122 2.04 10.71 -0.44
C THR A 122 1.32 9.38 -0.27
N LEU A 123 0.39 9.32 0.65
CA LEU A 123 -0.56 8.23 0.80
C LEU A 123 -1.85 8.72 1.46
N ARG A 124 -2.88 7.88 1.41
CA ARG A 124 -4.13 8.08 2.14
C ARG A 124 -4.33 6.93 3.13
N VAL A 125 -4.93 7.24 4.26
CA VAL A 125 -5.24 6.24 5.29
C VAL A 125 -6.49 6.64 6.06
N PHE A 126 -7.37 5.69 6.33
CA PHE A 126 -8.57 5.94 7.13
C PHE A 126 -8.21 6.25 8.60
N ASP A 127 -8.95 7.20 9.19
CA ASP A 127 -8.65 7.72 10.53
C ASP A 127 -8.64 6.62 11.61
N HIS A 128 -9.56 5.67 11.52
CA HIS A 128 -9.65 4.54 12.45
C HIS A 128 -8.51 3.52 12.31
N ASN A 129 -7.76 3.52 11.19
CA ASN A 129 -6.62 2.63 11.00
C ASN A 129 -5.37 3.15 11.74
N THR A 130 -5.47 3.19 13.07
CA THR A 130 -4.45 3.76 13.96
C THR A 130 -3.11 3.03 13.87
N ALA A 131 -3.14 1.72 13.62
CA ALA A 131 -1.92 0.91 13.45
C ALA A 131 -1.13 1.31 12.19
N ALA A 132 -1.81 1.49 11.06
CA ALA A 132 -1.18 1.95 9.83
C ALA A 132 -0.65 3.38 9.99
N ARG A 133 -1.44 4.30 10.57
CA ARG A 133 -1.02 5.68 10.83
C ARG A 133 0.23 5.74 11.70
N ALA A 134 0.29 4.94 12.77
CA ALA A 134 1.47 4.84 13.63
C ALA A 134 2.69 4.32 12.86
N CYS A 135 2.50 3.34 11.98
CA CYS A 135 3.55 2.80 11.12
C CYS A 135 4.07 3.87 10.14
N TYR A 136 3.18 4.64 9.51
CA TYR A 136 3.54 5.72 8.59
C TYR A 136 4.31 6.84 9.29
N ARG A 137 3.84 7.30 10.45
CA ARG A 137 4.56 8.32 11.25
C ARG A 137 5.97 7.87 11.63
N LYS A 138 6.14 6.59 11.97
CA LYS A 138 7.44 6.00 12.35
C LYS A 138 8.49 6.06 11.24
N VAL A 139 8.08 6.10 9.98
CA VAL A 139 8.97 6.20 8.82
C VAL A 139 9.01 7.60 8.20
N GLY A 140 8.42 8.60 8.84
CA GLY A 140 8.55 10.00 8.46
C GLY A 140 7.34 10.64 7.78
N PHE A 141 6.23 9.91 7.61
CA PHE A 141 5.00 10.56 7.12
C PHE A 141 4.37 11.46 8.18
N ARG A 142 3.83 12.56 7.73
CA ARG A 142 3.04 13.52 8.53
C ARG A 142 1.64 13.65 7.96
N GLU A 143 0.65 13.85 8.81
CA GLU A 143 -0.70 14.17 8.44
C GLU A 143 -0.78 15.59 7.88
N VAL A 144 -1.37 15.74 6.71
CA VAL A 144 -1.49 17.03 6.00
C VAL A 144 -2.90 17.56 6.09
N SER A 145 -3.90 16.73 5.78
CA SER A 145 -5.30 17.11 5.82
C SER A 145 -6.21 15.92 6.12
N LEU A 146 -7.33 16.20 6.80
CA LEU A 146 -8.37 15.23 7.09
C LEU A 146 -9.58 15.52 6.19
N GLU A 147 -9.97 14.52 5.41
CA GLU A 147 -11.23 14.51 4.67
C GLU A 147 -12.27 13.78 5.49
N LYS A 148 -13.24 14.54 6.05
CA LYS A 148 -14.29 13.98 6.86
C LYS A 148 -15.35 13.30 6.00
N GLU A 149 -15.88 12.18 6.51
CA GLU A 149 -17.00 11.44 5.89
C GLU A 149 -16.75 11.11 4.40
N SER A 150 -15.47 10.95 4.01
CA SER A 150 -15.07 10.85 2.61
C SER A 150 -15.31 9.47 1.99
N PHE A 151 -15.57 8.44 2.81
CA PHE A 151 -15.75 7.07 2.35
C PHE A 151 -16.98 6.44 3.01
N PRO A 152 -18.07 6.17 2.25
CA PRO A 152 -19.22 5.45 2.75
C PRO A 152 -18.88 3.99 3.06
N HIS A 153 -19.16 3.55 4.29
CA HIS A 153 -18.99 2.15 4.70
C HIS A 153 -20.15 1.71 5.60
N GLY A 154 -21.09 0.95 5.05
CA GLY A 154 -22.30 0.55 5.74
C GLY A 154 -23.13 1.75 6.18
N GLU A 155 -23.45 1.81 7.49
CA GLU A 155 -24.23 2.92 8.08
C GLU A 155 -23.37 4.11 8.54
N VAL A 156 -22.03 3.99 8.44
CA VAL A 156 -21.09 5.03 8.86
C VAL A 156 -20.21 5.46 7.69
N ASN A 157 -19.80 6.72 7.69
CA ASN A 157 -18.80 7.22 6.75
C ASN A 157 -17.45 7.30 7.46
N TRP A 158 -16.41 6.89 6.76
CA TRP A 158 -15.05 6.94 7.29
C TRP A 158 -14.34 8.24 6.90
N ASP A 159 -13.63 8.80 7.86
CA ASP A 159 -12.70 9.90 7.64
C ASP A 159 -11.39 9.38 7.07
N CYS A 160 -10.76 10.16 6.22
CA CYS A 160 -9.50 9.78 5.55
C CYS A 160 -8.44 10.86 5.71
N TRP A 161 -7.27 10.49 6.22
CA TRP A 161 -6.10 11.35 6.27
C TRP A 161 -5.31 11.29 4.96
N ASN A 162 -4.93 12.45 4.46
CA ASN A 162 -3.83 12.59 3.51
C ASN A 162 -2.53 12.76 4.30
N MET A 163 -1.54 11.92 4.00
CA MET A 163 -0.22 11.97 4.64
C MET A 163 0.88 12.13 3.60
N GLU A 164 1.98 12.79 4.00
CA GLU A 164 3.16 12.94 3.16
C GLU A 164 4.46 12.70 3.91
N ALA A 165 5.46 12.22 3.19
CA ALA A 165 6.86 12.17 3.60
C ALA A 165 7.72 12.95 2.61
N LEU A 166 8.66 13.75 3.13
CA LEU A 166 9.72 14.39 2.35
C LEU A 166 10.98 13.52 2.47
N LEU A 167 11.63 13.24 1.33
CA LEU A 167 12.77 12.30 1.22
C LEU A 167 14.11 13.01 1.19
#